data_59b6c5306b743fb3f361c1062393ecb8
#
_entry.id   59b6c5306b743fb3f361c1062393ecb8
#
_cell.length_a   1.000
_cell.length_b   1.000
_cell.length_c   1.000
_cell.angle_alpha   90.00
_cell.angle_beta   90.00
_cell.angle_gamma   90.00
#
_symmetry.space_group_name_H-M   'P 1'
#
loop_
_entity.id
_entity.type
_entity.pdbx_description
1 polymer ?
#
loop_
_entity_poly.entity_id
_entity_poly.type
_entity_poly.pdbx_seq_one_letter_code
_entity_poly.pdbx_strand_id
1 'polypeptide(L)'
;DESAGTTTISNLKINRGQALLPDPDAGPIEIVSTFTATDPSGIGKAGVYFWHGSYNTPDGLQPTSTECVPVNATTATCTALAYLYDVRYSLGINGLAGVWNAEVWATAKDGTGLVDRKKAGSLTIKRTTRVTADATPEPVTKGRTITVTGALTRIDYYAGWTFRAYPAQKVNLQWRKANATTWTTVKTVTTDASGKLKTTVKAGADGSYRYNFAGDATSWTSSSSADYVDVK
;
A
#
# COMPACT_ATOMS: atom_id res chain seq x y z
N ASP A 1 7.25 3.89 25.00
CA ASP A 1 8.41 4.72 24.67
C ASP A 1 9.29 4.86 25.91
N GLU A 2 10.59 4.71 25.77
CA GLU A 2 11.58 4.83 26.82
C GLU A 2 12.68 5.79 26.36
N SER A 3 13.23 6.55 27.29
CA SER A 3 14.43 7.37 27.03
C SER A 3 15.27 7.53 28.30
N ALA A 4 16.58 7.39 28.14
CA ALA A 4 17.56 7.65 29.16
C ALA A 4 18.75 8.39 28.51
N GLY A 5 19.36 9.32 29.24
CA GLY A 5 20.48 10.11 28.73
C GLY A 5 20.06 11.08 27.62
N THR A 6 20.96 11.29 26.66
CA THR A 6 20.84 12.30 25.59
C THR A 6 20.69 11.71 24.19
N THR A 7 20.59 10.39 24.07
CA THR A 7 20.44 9.71 22.78
C THR A 7 19.15 10.14 22.08
N THR A 8 19.25 10.49 20.81
CA THR A 8 18.10 10.93 19.99
C THR A 8 18.05 10.24 18.64
N ILE A 9 16.84 10.16 18.08
CA ILE A 9 16.55 9.66 16.73
C ILE A 9 15.81 10.73 15.94
N SER A 10 16.20 10.90 14.68
CA SER A 10 15.59 11.82 13.73
C SER A 10 15.61 11.26 12.30
N ASN A 11 14.96 11.95 11.36
CA ASN A 11 14.99 11.65 9.92
C ASN A 11 14.57 10.21 9.55
N LEU A 12 13.67 9.61 10.33
CA LEU A 12 13.16 8.27 10.04
C LEU A 12 12.44 8.22 8.68
N LYS A 13 12.87 7.30 7.84
CA LYS A 13 12.22 6.96 6.57
C LYS A 13 12.04 5.45 6.50
N ILE A 14 10.83 4.98 6.25
CA ILE A 14 10.46 3.57 6.16
C ILE A 14 10.00 3.29 4.74
N ASN A 15 10.59 2.29 4.09
CA ASN A 15 10.26 1.84 2.73
C ASN A 15 10.08 3.00 1.75
N ARG A 16 10.91 4.04 1.85
CA ARG A 16 10.84 5.28 1.05
C ARG A 16 9.46 5.95 1.06
N GLY A 17 8.65 5.74 2.10
CA GLY A 17 7.27 6.22 2.20
C GLY A 17 6.26 5.45 1.34
N GLN A 18 6.66 4.31 0.73
CA GLN A 18 5.80 3.51 -0.13
C GLN A 18 5.12 2.39 0.66
N ALA A 19 3.85 2.13 0.33
CA ALA A 19 3.18 0.94 0.83
C ALA A 19 3.77 -0.32 0.19
N LEU A 20 3.78 -1.42 0.94
CA LEU A 20 4.09 -2.74 0.40
C LEU A 20 2.88 -3.31 -0.33
N LEU A 21 3.16 -3.87 -1.50
CA LEU A 21 2.20 -4.59 -2.31
C LEU A 21 2.73 -6.01 -2.53
N PRO A 22 2.46 -6.95 -1.61
CA PRO A 22 3.00 -8.29 -1.69
C PRO A 22 2.53 -9.02 -2.95
N ASP A 23 3.49 -9.65 -3.63
CA ASP A 23 3.28 -10.52 -4.76
C ASP A 23 3.93 -11.87 -4.45
N PRO A 24 3.16 -12.98 -4.41
CA PRO A 24 3.70 -14.30 -4.07
C PRO A 24 4.71 -14.83 -5.09
N ASP A 25 4.71 -14.28 -6.29
CA ASP A 25 5.57 -14.74 -7.39
C ASP A 25 6.82 -13.86 -7.55
N ALA A 26 6.91 -12.73 -6.80
CA ALA A 26 8.02 -11.76 -6.91
C ALA A 26 9.23 -12.09 -6.01
N GLY A 27 9.17 -13.15 -5.20
CA GLY A 27 10.22 -13.50 -4.24
C GLY A 27 10.22 -12.63 -2.97
N PRO A 28 11.32 -12.63 -2.20
CA PRO A 28 11.41 -11.88 -0.96
C PRO A 28 11.24 -10.37 -1.17
N ILE A 29 10.47 -9.73 -0.28
CA ILE A 29 10.30 -8.28 -0.29
C ILE A 29 11.25 -7.67 0.74
N GLU A 30 12.12 -6.77 0.29
CA GLU A 30 13.00 -5.98 1.15
C GLU A 30 12.28 -4.72 1.65
N ILE A 31 12.39 -4.48 2.96
CA ILE A 31 11.89 -3.27 3.63
C ILE A 31 13.10 -2.53 4.19
N VAL A 32 13.44 -1.42 3.55
CA VAL A 32 14.56 -0.57 3.97
C VAL A 32 14.05 0.54 4.87
N SER A 33 14.65 0.66 6.06
CA SER A 33 14.40 1.80 6.97
C SER A 33 15.71 2.53 7.21
N THR A 34 15.68 3.86 7.14
CA THR A 34 16.85 4.69 7.44
C THR A 34 16.49 5.74 8.48
N PHE A 35 17.43 6.06 9.38
CA PHE A 35 17.29 7.11 10.37
C PHE A 35 18.64 7.66 10.82
N THR A 36 18.62 8.82 11.45
CA THR A 36 19.80 9.42 12.07
C THR A 36 19.72 9.21 13.58
N ALA A 37 20.77 8.68 14.20
CA ALA A 37 20.91 8.58 15.63
C ALA A 37 22.06 9.48 16.11
N THR A 38 21.90 10.15 17.26
CA THR A 38 22.87 11.09 17.81
C THR A 38 23.02 10.89 19.31
N ASP A 39 24.26 10.81 19.78
CA ASP A 39 24.63 10.79 21.19
C ASP A 39 26.05 11.36 21.36
N PRO A 40 26.35 12.12 22.44
CA PRO A 40 27.71 12.67 22.68
C PRO A 40 28.83 11.62 22.69
N SER A 41 28.57 10.38 23.13
CA SER A 41 29.54 9.28 23.13
C SER A 41 29.60 8.52 21.79
N GLY A 42 28.74 8.86 20.84
CA GLY A 42 28.50 8.09 19.62
C GLY A 42 27.41 7.02 19.81
N ILE A 43 27.12 6.27 18.74
CA ILE A 43 26.04 5.28 18.72
C ILE A 43 26.62 3.87 18.94
N GLY A 44 26.02 3.13 19.88
CA GLY A 44 26.34 1.75 20.19
C GLY A 44 25.58 0.77 19.30
N LYS A 45 24.30 0.58 19.58
CA LYS A 45 23.38 -0.29 18.81
C LYS A 45 22.14 0.49 18.43
N ALA A 46 21.49 0.08 17.33
CA ALA A 46 20.22 0.64 16.92
C ALA A 46 19.40 -0.39 16.13
N GLY A 47 18.10 -0.18 16.03
CA GLY A 47 17.24 -1.08 15.28
C GLY A 47 15.87 -0.51 14.98
N VAL A 48 15.15 -1.26 14.12
CA VAL A 48 13.76 -1.05 13.79
C VAL A 48 13.02 -2.36 13.99
N TYR A 49 11.84 -2.32 14.58
CA TYR A 49 10.95 -3.47 14.69
C TYR A 49 9.56 -3.08 14.17
N PHE A 50 8.98 -3.91 13.31
CA PHE A 50 7.62 -3.70 12.83
C PHE A 50 6.64 -4.61 13.56
N TRP A 51 5.48 -4.07 13.94
CA TRP A 51 4.44 -4.81 14.61
C TRP A 51 3.04 -4.37 14.14
N HIS A 52 2.12 -5.35 14.11
CA HIS A 52 0.72 -5.17 13.74
C HIS A 52 -0.18 -5.58 14.91
N GLY A 53 -1.32 -4.92 15.07
CA GLY A 53 -2.22 -5.18 16.20
C GLY A 53 -1.70 -4.64 17.52
N SER A 54 -1.51 -5.50 18.53
CA SER A 54 -0.94 -5.15 19.84
C SER A 54 0.57 -5.33 19.85
N TYR A 55 1.27 -4.50 20.60
CA TYR A 55 2.72 -4.62 20.76
C TYR A 55 3.11 -5.98 21.37
N ASN A 56 4.24 -6.55 20.94
CA ASN A 56 4.72 -7.89 21.31
C ASN A 56 3.77 -9.05 20.95
N THR A 57 2.93 -8.88 19.92
CA THR A 57 2.18 -10.00 19.34
C THR A 57 3.05 -10.80 18.35
N PRO A 58 2.61 -12.02 17.93
CA PRO A 58 3.30 -12.79 16.90
C PRO A 58 3.42 -12.09 15.53
N ASP A 59 2.59 -11.07 15.28
CA ASP A 59 2.58 -10.32 14.03
C ASP A 59 3.71 -9.27 13.96
N GLY A 60 4.94 -9.70 14.24
CA GLY A 60 6.13 -8.85 14.22
C GLY A 60 7.08 -9.21 13.09
N LEU A 61 7.70 -8.19 12.47
CA LEU A 61 8.79 -8.33 11.52
C LEU A 61 10.08 -7.80 12.14
N GLN A 62 11.00 -8.70 12.40
CA GLN A 62 12.33 -8.35 12.88
C GLN A 62 13.22 -7.91 11.71
N PRO A 63 14.05 -6.87 11.87
CA PRO A 63 15.11 -6.59 10.91
C PRO A 63 16.11 -7.76 10.90
N THR A 64 16.57 -8.11 9.72
CA THR A 64 17.64 -9.12 9.55
C THR A 64 19.00 -8.53 9.81
N SER A 65 19.14 -7.22 9.62
CA SER A 65 20.38 -6.47 9.89
C SER A 65 20.06 -5.00 10.18
N THR A 66 20.89 -4.39 11.01
CA THR A 66 20.96 -2.93 11.17
C THR A 66 22.42 -2.52 11.19
N GLU A 67 22.77 -1.60 10.30
CA GLU A 67 24.10 -1.02 10.21
C GLU A 67 24.03 0.48 10.48
N CYS A 68 24.91 0.99 11.33
CA CYS A 68 25.06 2.42 11.62
C CYS A 68 26.42 2.89 11.15
N VAL A 69 26.46 3.76 10.15
CA VAL A 69 27.67 4.37 9.63
C VAL A 69 27.88 5.73 10.30
N PRO A 70 28.99 5.95 11.03
CA PRO A 70 29.29 7.23 11.64
C PRO A 70 29.39 8.35 10.59
N VAL A 71 28.69 9.45 10.83
CA VAL A 71 28.83 10.71 10.08
C VAL A 71 29.91 11.57 10.74
N ASN A 72 29.96 11.54 12.08
CA ASN A 72 30.97 12.18 12.92
C ASN A 72 31.05 11.46 14.28
N ALA A 73 31.76 12.03 15.25
CA ALA A 73 31.98 11.40 16.57
C ALA A 73 30.65 11.17 17.36
N THR A 74 29.63 11.97 17.11
CA THR A 74 28.37 11.96 17.88
C THR A 74 27.15 11.49 17.08
N THR A 75 27.25 11.37 15.76
CA THR A 75 26.12 11.15 14.87
C THR A 75 26.39 9.98 13.91
N ALA A 76 25.42 9.10 13.75
CA ALA A 76 25.45 8.03 12.76
C ALA A 76 24.17 8.00 11.90
N THR A 77 24.32 7.60 10.65
CA THR A 77 23.21 7.20 9.79
C THR A 77 23.03 5.69 9.89
N CYS A 78 21.85 5.25 10.32
CA CYS A 78 21.53 3.85 10.48
C CYS A 78 20.59 3.37 9.35
N THR A 79 20.87 2.18 8.81
CA THR A 79 20.05 1.48 7.83
C THR A 79 19.66 0.13 8.40
N ALA A 80 18.36 -0.11 8.54
CA ALA A 80 17.81 -1.39 8.96
C ALA A 80 17.09 -2.05 7.77
N LEU A 81 17.39 -3.34 7.56
CA LEU A 81 16.79 -4.18 6.52
C LEU A 81 15.91 -5.23 7.18
N ALA A 82 14.67 -5.32 6.75
CA ALA A 82 13.77 -6.42 7.08
C ALA A 82 13.31 -7.10 5.80
N TYR A 83 13.07 -8.43 5.86
CA TYR A 83 12.63 -9.19 4.70
C TYR A 83 11.36 -9.97 5.00
N LEU A 84 10.43 -9.93 4.08
CA LEU A 84 9.34 -10.89 3.96
C LEU A 84 9.81 -12.00 3.01
N TYR A 85 10.44 -13.06 3.56
CA TYR A 85 11.05 -14.12 2.75
C TYR A 85 10.06 -14.99 2.01
N ASP A 86 8.96 -15.32 2.64
CA ASP A 86 7.86 -16.05 2.02
C ASP A 86 6.56 -15.34 2.38
N VAL A 87 6.14 -14.52 1.44
CA VAL A 87 4.93 -13.70 1.60
C VAL A 87 3.69 -14.57 1.85
N ARG A 88 3.66 -15.79 1.33
CA ARG A 88 2.55 -16.73 1.51
C ARG A 88 2.44 -17.18 2.97
N TYR A 89 3.57 -17.45 3.63
CA TYR A 89 3.59 -17.85 5.04
C TYR A 89 3.56 -16.65 5.97
N SER A 90 4.27 -15.58 5.63
CA SER A 90 4.37 -14.38 6.48
C SER A 90 3.08 -13.55 6.51
N LEU A 91 2.28 -13.56 5.44
CA LEU A 91 1.04 -12.79 5.30
C LEU A 91 -0.18 -13.69 5.02
N GLY A 92 -0.18 -14.93 5.49
CA GLY A 92 -1.20 -15.94 5.20
C GLY A 92 -2.62 -15.58 5.61
N ILE A 93 -2.83 -14.45 6.28
CA ILE A 93 -4.15 -13.97 6.67
C ILE A 93 -4.43 -12.54 6.19
N ASN A 94 -5.65 -12.31 5.76
CA ASN A 94 -6.11 -11.02 5.25
C ASN A 94 -6.01 -9.88 6.29
N GLY A 95 -6.10 -10.20 7.56
CA GLY A 95 -6.03 -9.25 8.68
C GLY A 95 -4.68 -8.56 8.83
N LEU A 96 -3.62 -9.09 8.22
CA LEU A 96 -2.29 -8.47 8.23
C LEU A 96 -2.15 -7.33 7.19
N ALA A 97 -3.11 -7.17 6.30
CA ALA A 97 -3.18 -5.99 5.45
C ALA A 97 -3.64 -4.77 6.25
N GLY A 98 -2.94 -3.65 6.11
CA GLY A 98 -3.22 -2.42 6.83
C GLY A 98 -1.94 -1.75 7.32
N VAL A 99 -2.08 -0.96 8.39
CA VAL A 99 -0.98 -0.19 8.97
C VAL A 99 -0.23 -1.05 10.01
N TRP A 100 1.07 -1.17 9.81
CA TRP A 100 2.03 -1.71 10.76
C TRP A 100 2.77 -0.56 11.44
N ASN A 101 2.91 -0.61 12.74
CA ASN A 101 3.71 0.36 13.48
C ASN A 101 5.19 0.01 13.37
N ALA A 102 6.04 1.02 13.44
CA ALA A 102 7.49 0.87 13.50
C ALA A 102 8.00 1.39 14.84
N GLU A 103 8.59 0.49 15.60
CA GLU A 103 9.46 0.82 16.73
C GLU A 103 10.86 1.14 16.18
N VAL A 104 11.48 2.18 16.73
CA VAL A 104 12.86 2.54 16.40
C VAL A 104 13.59 2.85 17.69
N TRP A 105 14.74 2.25 17.87
CA TRP A 105 15.55 2.42 19.05
C TRP A 105 17.04 2.62 18.73
N ALA A 106 17.76 3.28 19.65
CA ALA A 106 19.21 3.43 19.60
C ALA A 106 19.77 3.55 21.02
N THR A 107 21.01 3.08 21.22
CA THR A 107 21.76 3.20 22.46
C THR A 107 23.01 4.04 22.27
N ALA A 108 23.42 4.73 23.31
CA ALA A 108 24.73 5.37 23.40
C ALA A 108 25.86 4.32 23.37
N LYS A 109 27.02 4.71 22.82
CA LYS A 109 28.20 3.84 22.74
C LYS A 109 28.79 3.50 24.12
N ASP A 110 28.70 4.41 25.07
CA ASP A 110 29.14 4.22 26.44
C ASP A 110 28.14 3.51 27.35
N GLY A 111 26.94 3.17 26.80
CA GLY A 111 25.86 2.49 27.53
C GLY A 111 25.02 3.38 28.44
N THR A 112 25.25 4.70 28.48
CA THR A 112 24.56 5.62 29.40
C THR A 112 23.26 6.17 28.83
N GLY A 113 23.05 6.06 27.51
CA GLY A 113 21.89 6.59 26.80
C GLY A 113 21.08 5.52 26.05
N LEU A 114 19.77 5.69 26.04
CA LEU A 114 18.80 4.90 25.29
C LEU A 114 17.69 5.80 24.79
N VAL A 115 17.26 5.58 23.58
CA VAL A 115 15.96 6.05 23.07
C VAL A 115 15.24 4.89 22.41
N ASP A 116 14.01 4.67 22.80
CA ASP A 116 13.10 3.67 22.23
C ASP A 116 11.73 4.32 22.00
N ARG A 117 11.28 4.32 20.75
CA ARG A 117 9.98 4.87 20.32
C ARG A 117 9.16 3.79 19.64
N LYS A 118 8.19 3.23 20.33
CA LYS A 118 7.37 2.11 19.85
C LYS A 118 6.50 2.44 18.63
N LYS A 119 6.12 3.71 18.46
CA LYS A 119 5.34 4.20 17.31
C LYS A 119 6.03 5.36 16.62
N ALA A 120 7.32 5.21 16.31
CA ALA A 120 8.11 6.22 15.65
C ALA A 120 7.67 6.49 14.21
N GLY A 121 7.08 5.49 13.55
CA GLY A 121 6.60 5.56 12.18
C GLY A 121 5.65 4.42 11.84
N SER A 122 5.37 4.25 10.55
CA SER A 122 4.49 3.19 10.08
C SER A 122 4.86 2.68 8.70
N LEU A 123 4.50 1.43 8.44
CA LEU A 123 4.52 0.78 7.14
C LEU A 123 3.10 0.36 6.80
N THR A 124 2.67 0.50 5.56
CA THR A 124 1.35 0.02 5.13
C THR A 124 1.52 -1.17 4.19
N ILE A 125 0.85 -2.28 4.50
CA ILE A 125 0.76 -3.45 3.63
C ILE A 125 -0.62 -3.44 2.98
N LYS A 126 -0.69 -3.51 1.64
CA LYS A 126 -1.94 -3.46 0.88
C LYS A 126 -2.13 -4.70 0.02
N ARG A 127 -3.37 -5.10 -0.13
CA ARG A 127 -3.79 -6.21 -1.00
C ARG A 127 -4.02 -5.70 -2.41
N THR A 128 -3.54 -6.42 -3.40
CA THR A 128 -3.74 -6.11 -4.82
C THR A 128 -5.23 -6.22 -5.18
N THR A 129 -5.70 -5.28 -5.99
CA THR A 129 -7.06 -5.30 -6.58
C THR A 129 -6.99 -5.35 -8.09
N ARG A 130 -8.04 -5.87 -8.73
CA ARG A 130 -8.25 -5.83 -10.16
C ARG A 130 -9.66 -5.37 -10.45
N VAL A 131 -9.80 -4.48 -11.44
CA VAL A 131 -11.10 -4.01 -11.90
C VAL A 131 -11.20 -4.17 -13.41
N THR A 132 -12.39 -4.53 -13.91
CA THR A 132 -12.71 -4.65 -15.35
C THR A 132 -13.78 -3.63 -15.72
N ALA A 133 -13.89 -3.30 -17.01
CA ALA A 133 -14.96 -2.51 -17.59
C ALA A 133 -15.30 -3.01 -18.98
N ASP A 134 -16.59 -2.92 -19.33
CA ASP A 134 -17.17 -3.24 -20.64
C ASP A 134 -18.38 -2.32 -20.86
N ALA A 135 -18.38 -1.54 -21.92
CA ALA A 135 -19.39 -0.55 -22.27
C ALA A 135 -20.14 -0.95 -23.53
N THR A 136 -21.44 -1.19 -23.41
CA THR A 136 -22.27 -1.68 -24.51
C THR A 136 -23.60 -0.91 -24.62
N PRO A 137 -24.21 -0.81 -25.84
CA PRO A 137 -23.73 -1.23 -27.16
C PRO A 137 -22.72 -0.27 -27.75
N GLU A 138 -21.91 -0.76 -28.68
CA GLU A 138 -21.02 0.01 -29.52
C GLU A 138 -21.00 -0.57 -30.97
N PRO A 139 -21.14 0.27 -32.01
CA PRO A 139 -21.34 1.71 -31.94
C PRO A 139 -22.73 2.11 -31.40
N VAL A 140 -22.85 3.36 -30.95
CA VAL A 140 -24.10 3.89 -30.39
C VAL A 140 -24.47 5.24 -31.00
N THR A 141 -25.79 5.50 -31.21
CA THR A 141 -26.25 6.82 -31.64
C THR A 141 -26.12 7.85 -30.53
N LYS A 142 -25.68 9.06 -30.89
CA LYS A 142 -25.48 10.19 -29.94
C LYS A 142 -26.70 10.41 -29.04
N GLY A 143 -26.45 10.56 -27.76
CA GLY A 143 -27.50 10.77 -26.74
C GLY A 143 -28.21 9.50 -26.26
N ARG A 144 -27.97 8.36 -26.90
CA ARG A 144 -28.55 7.07 -26.44
C ARG A 144 -27.77 6.57 -25.22
N THR A 145 -28.46 5.72 -24.48
CA THR A 145 -27.91 5.11 -23.25
C THR A 145 -27.05 3.90 -23.59
N ILE A 146 -25.87 3.86 -22.99
CA ILE A 146 -25.04 2.66 -22.92
C ILE A 146 -25.05 2.11 -21.50
N THR A 147 -24.80 0.82 -21.37
CA THR A 147 -24.58 0.14 -20.09
C THR A 147 -23.08 -0.11 -19.94
N VAL A 148 -22.54 0.27 -18.78
CA VAL A 148 -21.15 -0.08 -18.44
C VAL A 148 -21.17 -1.09 -17.32
N THR A 149 -20.62 -2.27 -17.60
CA THR A 149 -20.47 -3.38 -16.65
C THR A 149 -19.03 -3.55 -16.24
N GLY A 150 -18.77 -4.31 -15.16
CA GLY A 150 -17.43 -4.63 -14.71
C GLY A 150 -17.45 -5.46 -13.45
N ALA A 151 -16.27 -5.72 -12.91
CA ALA A 151 -16.11 -6.41 -11.64
C ALA A 151 -14.87 -5.90 -10.93
N LEU A 152 -14.96 -5.75 -9.62
CA LEU A 152 -13.83 -5.50 -8.74
C LEU A 152 -13.54 -6.75 -7.94
N THR A 153 -12.27 -7.17 -7.97
CA THR A 153 -11.76 -8.29 -7.19
C THR A 153 -10.55 -7.85 -6.36
N ARG A 154 -10.28 -8.56 -5.28
CA ARG A 154 -9.12 -8.34 -4.41
C ARG A 154 -8.46 -9.67 -4.12
N ILE A 155 -7.12 -9.67 -4.03
CA ILE A 155 -6.38 -10.86 -3.64
C ILE A 155 -6.77 -11.29 -2.23
N ASP A 156 -6.97 -12.59 -2.04
CA ASP A 156 -7.29 -13.20 -0.76
C ASP A 156 -6.10 -14.06 -0.32
N TYR A 157 -5.39 -13.61 0.72
CA TYR A 157 -4.21 -14.27 1.26
C TYR A 157 -4.55 -15.63 1.86
N TYR A 158 -5.69 -15.73 2.55
CA TYR A 158 -6.15 -16.97 3.16
C TYR A 158 -6.58 -18.02 2.14
N ALA A 159 -7.18 -17.59 1.02
CA ALA A 159 -7.64 -18.47 -0.06
C ALA A 159 -6.54 -18.78 -1.09
N GLY A 160 -5.30 -18.93 -0.66
CA GLY A 160 -4.18 -19.30 -1.53
C GLY A 160 -3.79 -18.23 -2.54
N TRP A 161 -3.92 -16.95 -2.18
CA TRP A 161 -3.56 -15.81 -3.02
C TRP A 161 -4.36 -15.70 -4.32
N THR A 162 -5.63 -16.10 -4.27
CA THR A 162 -6.55 -15.98 -5.40
C THR A 162 -7.35 -14.69 -5.34
N PHE A 163 -7.73 -14.16 -6.50
CA PHE A 163 -8.62 -13.01 -6.58
C PHE A 163 -10.05 -13.42 -6.25
N ARG A 164 -10.67 -12.75 -5.29
CA ARG A 164 -12.06 -12.95 -4.86
C ARG A 164 -12.85 -11.66 -5.06
N ALA A 165 -14.17 -11.80 -5.18
CA ALA A 165 -15.10 -10.68 -5.25
C ALA A 165 -14.83 -9.68 -4.11
N TYR A 166 -14.86 -8.37 -4.44
CA TYR A 166 -14.70 -7.32 -3.45
C TYR A 166 -16.00 -6.49 -3.38
N PRO A 167 -16.97 -6.91 -2.54
CA PRO A 167 -18.28 -6.28 -2.46
C PRO A 167 -18.29 -4.96 -1.70
N ALA A 168 -19.37 -4.19 -1.85
CA ALA A 168 -19.68 -2.96 -1.12
C ALA A 168 -18.61 -1.84 -1.28
N GLN A 169 -17.87 -1.83 -2.41
CA GLN A 169 -16.83 -0.85 -2.69
C GLN A 169 -17.31 0.22 -3.64
N LYS A 170 -16.98 1.49 -3.34
CA LYS A 170 -17.23 2.61 -4.25
C LYS A 170 -16.16 2.64 -5.34
N VAL A 171 -16.61 2.59 -6.60
CA VAL A 171 -15.74 2.59 -7.78
C VAL A 171 -16.20 3.70 -8.72
N ASN A 172 -15.30 4.50 -9.22
CA ASN A 172 -15.59 5.60 -10.11
C ASN A 172 -15.65 5.10 -11.55
N LEU A 173 -16.79 5.29 -12.23
CA LEU A 173 -16.84 5.25 -13.67
C LEU A 173 -16.25 6.55 -14.20
N GLN A 174 -15.23 6.43 -15.02
CA GLN A 174 -14.54 7.55 -15.64
C GLN A 174 -14.72 7.51 -17.15
N TRP A 175 -14.84 8.68 -17.76
CA TRP A 175 -14.88 8.87 -19.19
C TRP A 175 -13.74 9.78 -19.64
N ARG A 176 -13.24 9.52 -20.83
CA ARG A 176 -12.23 10.34 -21.50
C ARG A 176 -12.63 10.49 -22.98
N LYS A 177 -12.75 11.75 -23.45
CA LYS A 177 -13.02 12.05 -24.84
C LYS A 177 -11.91 11.46 -25.75
N ALA A 178 -12.27 11.06 -26.96
CA ALA A 178 -11.28 10.65 -27.97
C ALA A 178 -10.16 11.70 -28.13
N ASN A 179 -8.92 11.25 -28.22
CA ASN A 179 -7.72 12.07 -28.31
C ASN A 179 -7.40 12.98 -27.08
N ALA A 180 -8.17 12.89 -25.99
CA ALA A 180 -7.83 13.55 -24.73
C ALA A 180 -6.95 12.65 -23.85
N THR A 181 -6.24 13.25 -22.89
CA THR A 181 -5.40 12.53 -21.91
C THR A 181 -6.05 12.43 -20.53
N THR A 182 -6.97 13.36 -20.24
CA THR A 182 -7.57 13.50 -18.90
C THR A 182 -8.85 12.67 -18.75
N TRP A 183 -8.92 11.91 -17.66
CA TRP A 183 -10.10 11.16 -17.23
C TRP A 183 -11.00 12.03 -16.33
N THR A 184 -12.30 11.99 -16.58
CA THR A 184 -13.30 12.65 -15.74
C THR A 184 -14.22 11.60 -15.10
N THR A 185 -14.43 11.68 -13.80
CA THR A 185 -15.40 10.83 -13.12
C THR A 185 -16.82 11.27 -13.49
N VAL A 186 -17.57 10.38 -14.12
CA VAL A 186 -18.97 10.63 -14.54
C VAL A 186 -19.99 10.04 -13.58
N LYS A 187 -19.59 9.02 -12.82
CA LYS A 187 -20.47 8.38 -11.82
C LYS A 187 -19.67 7.55 -10.83
N THR A 188 -20.17 7.43 -9.61
CA THR A 188 -19.66 6.47 -8.63
C THR A 188 -20.67 5.32 -8.50
N VAL A 189 -20.18 4.09 -8.58
CA VAL A 189 -20.96 2.85 -8.52
C VAL A 189 -20.48 2.00 -7.37
N THR A 190 -21.38 1.35 -6.65
CA THR A 190 -21.02 0.42 -5.58
C THR A 190 -21.06 -1.01 -6.10
N THR A 191 -20.03 -1.82 -5.79
CA THR A 191 -20.04 -3.24 -6.14
C THR A 191 -21.11 -4.01 -5.38
N ASP A 192 -21.77 -4.94 -6.06
CA ASP A 192 -22.75 -5.86 -5.45
C ASP A 192 -22.06 -6.95 -4.60
N ALA A 193 -22.85 -7.89 -4.05
CA ALA A 193 -22.34 -9.00 -3.23
C ALA A 193 -21.35 -9.91 -3.97
N SER A 194 -21.36 -9.92 -5.30
CA SER A 194 -20.46 -10.67 -6.18
C SER A 194 -19.30 -9.83 -6.71
N GLY A 195 -19.12 -8.59 -6.20
CA GLY A 195 -18.10 -7.66 -6.68
C GLY A 195 -18.41 -7.05 -8.04
N LYS A 196 -19.62 -7.24 -8.59
CA LYS A 196 -19.98 -6.74 -9.92
C LYS A 196 -20.38 -5.27 -9.88
N LEU A 197 -20.08 -4.58 -10.99
CA LEU A 197 -20.44 -3.19 -11.26
C LEU A 197 -21.39 -3.15 -12.45
N LYS A 198 -22.46 -2.36 -12.36
CA LYS A 198 -23.36 -2.09 -13.48
C LYS A 198 -23.96 -0.71 -13.34
N THR A 199 -23.89 0.07 -14.42
CA THR A 199 -24.56 1.37 -14.48
C THR A 199 -24.83 1.77 -15.92
N THR A 200 -25.61 2.84 -16.10
CA THR A 200 -25.92 3.40 -17.41
C THR A 200 -25.51 4.86 -17.47
N VAL A 201 -25.06 5.29 -18.65
CA VAL A 201 -24.73 6.68 -18.98
C VAL A 201 -25.20 6.99 -20.41
N LYS A 202 -25.39 8.28 -20.73
CA LYS A 202 -25.67 8.72 -22.10
C LYS A 202 -24.35 8.94 -22.85
N ALA A 203 -24.24 8.34 -24.03
CA ALA A 203 -23.10 8.52 -24.92
C ALA A 203 -23.24 9.85 -25.69
N GLY A 204 -22.43 10.84 -25.35
CA GLY A 204 -22.51 12.20 -25.96
C GLY A 204 -21.52 12.46 -27.08
N ALA A 205 -20.40 11.76 -27.07
CA ALA A 205 -19.30 11.87 -28.05
C ALA A 205 -18.40 10.64 -27.94
N ASP A 206 -17.58 10.44 -28.97
CA ASP A 206 -16.54 9.41 -28.99
C ASP A 206 -15.62 9.52 -27.80
N GLY A 207 -15.33 8.38 -27.19
CA GLY A 207 -14.45 8.34 -26.05
C GLY A 207 -14.40 6.98 -25.38
N SER A 208 -13.57 6.90 -24.37
CA SER A 208 -13.38 5.66 -23.63
C SER A 208 -13.96 5.73 -22.22
N TYR A 209 -14.45 4.62 -21.75
CA TYR A 209 -14.91 4.43 -20.38
C TYR A 209 -13.97 3.49 -19.65
N ARG A 210 -13.81 3.70 -18.35
CA ARG A 210 -13.12 2.77 -17.44
C ARG A 210 -13.71 2.84 -16.04
N TYR A 211 -13.53 1.80 -15.28
CA TYR A 211 -13.69 1.86 -13.84
C TYR A 211 -12.35 2.13 -13.16
N ASN A 212 -12.38 2.97 -12.12
CA ASN A 212 -11.24 3.28 -11.26
C ASN A 212 -11.63 3.09 -9.80
N PHE A 213 -10.96 2.18 -9.12
CA PHE A 213 -11.02 2.01 -7.67
C PHE A 213 -9.86 2.77 -7.03
N ALA A 214 -10.16 3.72 -6.14
CA ALA A 214 -9.14 4.57 -5.51
C ALA A 214 -8.29 3.84 -4.47
N GLY A 215 -8.68 2.61 -4.10
CA GLY A 215 -8.08 1.90 -2.97
C GLY A 215 -8.72 2.30 -1.64
N ASP A 216 -8.26 1.63 -0.57
CA ASP A 216 -8.63 1.92 0.81
C ASP A 216 -7.44 1.65 1.75
N ALA A 217 -7.67 1.61 3.07
CA ALA A 217 -6.62 1.38 4.06
C ALA A 217 -5.87 0.05 3.85
N THR A 218 -6.54 -0.98 3.32
CA THR A 218 -6.04 -2.36 3.18
C THR A 218 -5.88 -2.83 1.74
N SER A 219 -6.26 -2.01 0.77
CA SER A 219 -6.32 -2.39 -0.64
C SER A 219 -5.68 -1.34 -1.54
N TRP A 220 -4.94 -1.79 -2.55
CA TRP A 220 -4.32 -0.90 -3.52
C TRP A 220 -5.35 -0.34 -4.51
N THR A 221 -5.03 0.78 -5.12
CA THR A 221 -5.81 1.35 -6.23
C THR A 221 -5.71 0.49 -7.48
N SER A 222 -6.75 0.49 -8.30
CA SER A 222 -6.71 -0.15 -9.63
C SER A 222 -7.60 0.56 -10.64
N SER A 223 -7.19 0.51 -11.90
CA SER A 223 -8.00 0.98 -13.03
C SER A 223 -8.17 -0.15 -14.04
N SER A 224 -9.34 -0.27 -14.63
CA SER A 224 -9.56 -1.20 -15.75
C SER A 224 -8.83 -0.71 -17.00
N SER A 225 -8.67 -1.60 -17.98
CA SER A 225 -8.49 -1.19 -19.37
C SER A 225 -9.59 -0.20 -19.76
N ALA A 226 -9.25 0.65 -20.70
CA ALA A 226 -10.20 1.57 -21.29
C ALA A 226 -11.03 0.84 -22.37
N ASP A 227 -12.32 1.04 -22.38
CA ASP A 227 -13.23 0.53 -23.39
C ASP A 227 -13.77 1.70 -24.21
N TYR A 228 -13.56 1.64 -25.52
CA TYR A 228 -13.85 2.75 -26.45
C TYR A 228 -15.27 2.62 -27.01
N VAL A 229 -16.01 3.70 -27.00
CA VAL A 229 -17.37 3.80 -27.56
C VAL A 229 -17.39 4.76 -28.75
N ASP A 230 -17.71 4.22 -29.93
CA ASP A 230 -17.95 4.98 -31.17
C ASP A 230 -19.39 5.55 -31.15
N VAL A 231 -19.54 6.88 -31.30
CA VAL A 231 -20.82 7.60 -31.22
C VAL A 231 -21.17 8.19 -32.58
N LYS A 232 -22.25 7.68 -33.19
CA LYS A 232 -22.76 8.06 -34.51
C LYS A 232 -23.95 9.00 -34.41
#